data_cd7306526537cf89d839f9e7721e724b
#
_entry.id   cd7306526537cf89d839f9e7721e724b
#
_cell.length_a   1.000
_cell.length_b   1.000
_cell.length_c   1.000
_cell.angle_alpha   90.00
_cell.angle_beta   90.00
_cell.angle_gamma   90.00
#
_symmetry.space_group_name_H-M   'P 1'
#
loop_
_entity.id
_entity.type
_entity.pdbx_description
1 polymer ?
#
loop_
_entity_poly.entity_id
_entity_poly.type
_entity_poly.pdbx_seq_one_letter_code
_entity_poly.pdbx_strand_id
1 'polypeptide(L)'
;MIKNLNQLKRRLRPGTRLEVTGHCRPGCIGQLREVTWVNTQGVYTKILNPPDPRINAANDGRGSIMWWGAASTWSFEDGVCSSYMNQTKTAETLIMAFRVLDEE
;
A
#
# COMPACT_ATOMS: atom_id res chain seq x y z
N MET A 1 5.20 15.10 5.19
CA MET A 1 5.11 14.30 3.96
C MET A 1 6.08 13.13 4.02
N ILE A 2 5.62 11.96 3.64
CA ILE A 2 6.43 10.74 3.69
C ILE A 2 7.47 10.80 2.56
N LYS A 3 8.75 10.66 2.90
CA LYS A 3 9.83 10.80 1.94
C LYS A 3 10.70 9.55 1.79
N ASN A 4 10.53 8.56 2.67
CA ASN A 4 11.30 7.33 2.60
C ASN A 4 10.56 6.19 3.26
N LEU A 5 11.08 4.97 3.08
CA LEU A 5 10.40 3.78 3.58
C LEU A 5 10.31 3.75 5.10
N ASN A 6 11.35 4.23 5.80
CA ASN A 6 11.29 4.25 7.26
C ASN A 6 10.18 5.15 7.77
N GLN A 7 9.97 6.29 7.14
CA GLN A 7 8.87 7.17 7.50
C GLN A 7 7.53 6.52 7.22
N LEU A 8 7.42 5.81 6.09
CA LEU A 8 6.19 5.11 5.76
C LEU A 8 5.88 4.02 6.78
N LYS A 9 6.89 3.24 7.18
CA LYS A 9 6.69 2.18 8.17
C LYS A 9 6.19 2.74 9.50
N ARG A 10 6.65 3.93 9.89
CA ARG A 10 6.20 4.55 11.11
C ARG A 10 4.80 5.16 10.98
N ARG A 11 4.45 5.55 9.77
CA ARG A 11 3.17 6.23 9.51
C ARG A 11 2.00 5.25 9.41
N LEU A 12 2.25 4.04 8.90
CA LEU A 12 1.18 3.07 8.68
C LEU A 12 0.90 2.30 9.97
N ARG A 13 -0.33 2.40 10.45
CA ARG A 13 -0.81 1.74 11.65
C ARG A 13 -2.18 1.18 11.38
N PRO A 14 -2.64 0.17 12.15
CA PRO A 14 -4.02 -0.29 12.00
C PRO A 14 -4.99 0.89 12.10
N GLY A 15 -5.89 0.98 11.13
CA GLY A 15 -6.84 2.08 11.03
C GLY A 15 -6.45 3.16 10.05
N THR A 16 -5.19 3.22 9.63
CA THR A 16 -4.76 4.18 8.62
C THR A 16 -5.39 3.84 7.29
N ARG A 17 -5.87 4.86 6.57
CA ARG A 17 -6.53 4.65 5.29
C ARG A 17 -5.63 5.08 4.15
N LEU A 18 -5.75 4.36 3.04
CA LEU A 18 -4.96 4.57 1.85
C LEU A 18 -5.87 4.69 0.64
N GLU A 19 -5.49 5.56 -0.29
CA GLU A 19 -6.14 5.63 -1.59
C GLU A 19 -5.18 5.09 -2.64
N VAL A 20 -5.59 4.05 -3.37
CA VAL A 20 -4.75 3.44 -4.40
C VAL A 20 -4.80 4.31 -5.64
N THR A 21 -3.64 4.84 -6.05
CA THR A 21 -3.53 5.69 -7.23
C THR A 21 -2.93 4.98 -8.41
N GLY A 22 -2.24 3.85 -8.20
CA GLY A 22 -1.68 3.04 -9.26
C GLY A 22 -1.57 1.60 -8.80
N HIS A 23 -1.64 0.65 -9.73
CA HIS A 23 -1.59 -0.76 -9.36
C HIS A 23 -1.28 -1.59 -10.60
N CYS A 24 -0.61 -2.73 -10.40
CA CYS A 24 -0.35 -3.66 -11.50
C CYS A 24 -1.66 -4.23 -12.06
N ARG A 25 -2.73 -4.21 -11.29
CA ARG A 25 -4.07 -4.56 -11.76
C ARG A 25 -4.88 -3.28 -11.88
N PRO A 26 -5.23 -2.84 -13.10
CA PRO A 26 -5.93 -1.55 -13.24
C PRO A 26 -7.24 -1.45 -12.47
N GLY A 27 -7.92 -2.58 -12.24
CA GLY A 27 -9.17 -2.56 -11.48
C GLY A 27 -9.01 -2.17 -10.02
N CYS A 28 -7.78 -2.16 -9.51
CA CYS A 28 -7.54 -1.75 -8.11
C CYS A 28 -7.32 -0.24 -7.98
N ILE A 29 -7.15 0.49 -9.08
CA ILE A 29 -6.92 1.93 -9.01
C ILE A 29 -8.19 2.60 -8.53
N GLY A 30 -8.03 3.52 -7.57
CA GLY A 30 -9.15 4.22 -6.97
C GLY A 30 -9.71 3.56 -5.73
N GLN A 31 -9.21 2.39 -5.35
CA GLN A 31 -9.70 1.71 -4.14
C GLN A 31 -9.33 2.50 -2.90
N LEU A 32 -10.25 2.49 -1.93
CA LEU A 32 -9.97 2.94 -0.58
C LEU A 32 -9.66 1.72 0.26
N ARG A 33 -8.53 1.73 0.93
CA ARG A 33 -8.08 0.61 1.77
C ARG A 33 -7.82 1.08 3.18
N GLU A 34 -7.86 0.13 4.12
CA GLU A 34 -7.56 0.41 5.51
C GLU A 34 -6.53 -0.59 6.02
N VAL A 35 -5.49 -0.09 6.68
CA VAL A 35 -4.47 -0.95 7.28
C VAL A 35 -5.08 -1.71 8.44
N THR A 36 -4.86 -3.03 8.47
CA THR A 36 -5.36 -3.89 9.55
C THR A 36 -4.23 -4.39 10.44
N TRP A 37 -3.03 -4.57 9.88
CA TRP A 37 -1.92 -5.12 10.64
C TRP A 37 -0.61 -4.74 9.97
N VAL A 38 0.42 -4.52 10.76
CA VAL A 38 1.76 -4.17 10.28
C VAL A 38 2.77 -5.04 11.01
N ASN A 39 3.71 -5.62 10.27
CA ASN A 39 4.80 -6.37 10.89
C ASN A 39 6.10 -6.09 10.15
N THR A 40 7.16 -6.82 10.49
CA THR A 40 8.49 -6.57 9.90
C THR A 40 8.57 -6.91 8.43
N GLN A 41 7.62 -7.69 7.91
CA GLN A 41 7.65 -8.13 6.52
C GLN A 41 6.77 -7.29 5.61
N GLY A 42 5.71 -6.71 6.13
CA GLY A 42 4.80 -5.97 5.27
C GLY A 42 3.65 -5.36 6.03
N VAL A 43 2.68 -4.89 5.27
CA VAL A 43 1.47 -4.27 5.79
C VAL A 43 0.27 -4.96 5.16
N TYR A 44 -0.75 -5.22 5.99
CA TYR A 44 -1.98 -5.87 5.54
C TYR A 44 -3.07 -4.83 5.44
N THR A 45 -3.86 -4.89 4.36
CA THR A 45 -4.95 -3.95 4.14
C THR A 45 -6.20 -4.66 3.68
N LYS A 46 -7.34 -4.11 4.09
CA LYS A 46 -8.65 -4.49 3.56
C LYS A 46 -9.12 -3.42 2.60
N ILE A 47 -9.91 -3.83 1.63
CA ILE A 47 -10.51 -2.92 0.68
C ILE A 47 -11.85 -2.46 1.24
N LEU A 48 -11.97 -1.15 1.47
CA LEU A 48 -13.20 -0.58 1.99
C LEU A 48 -14.17 -0.21 0.88
N ASN A 49 -13.66 0.30 -0.24
CA ASN A 49 -14.51 0.78 -1.32
C ASN A 49 -13.82 0.64 -2.66
N PRO A 50 -14.39 -0.10 -3.60
CA PRO A 50 -15.51 -1.00 -3.39
C PRO A 50 -15.07 -2.22 -2.60
N PRO A 51 -15.88 -2.73 -1.67
CA PRO A 51 -15.46 -3.86 -0.84
C PRO A 51 -15.24 -5.12 -1.66
N ASP A 52 -14.24 -5.90 -1.25
CA ASP A 52 -13.95 -7.18 -1.89
C ASP A 52 -13.85 -8.24 -0.81
N PRO A 53 -14.95 -8.98 -0.55
CA PRO A 53 -14.96 -9.93 0.55
C PRO A 53 -13.92 -11.03 0.44
N ARG A 54 -13.56 -11.44 -0.78
CA ARG A 54 -12.57 -12.50 -0.97
C ARG A 54 -11.19 -12.05 -0.53
N ILE A 55 -10.78 -10.85 -0.98
CA ILE A 55 -9.49 -10.30 -0.60
C ILE A 55 -9.49 -9.98 0.90
N ASN A 56 -10.58 -9.40 1.39
CA ASN A 56 -10.65 -8.98 2.79
C ASN A 56 -10.62 -10.16 3.77
N ALA A 57 -11.03 -11.35 3.32
CA ALA A 57 -11.01 -12.54 4.15
C ALA A 57 -9.65 -13.24 4.16
N ALA A 58 -8.75 -12.85 3.27
CA ALA A 58 -7.44 -13.49 3.17
C ALA A 58 -6.61 -13.22 4.43
N ASN A 59 -5.63 -14.09 4.67
CA ASN A 59 -4.68 -13.92 5.78
C ASN A 59 -5.39 -13.78 7.14
N ASP A 60 -6.31 -14.70 7.41
CA ASP A 60 -7.07 -14.73 8.67
C ASP A 60 -7.88 -13.46 8.88
N GLY A 61 -8.43 -12.92 7.78
CA GLY A 61 -9.26 -11.73 7.87
C GLY A 61 -8.50 -10.42 7.91
N ARG A 62 -7.18 -10.48 7.71
CA ARG A 62 -6.36 -9.24 7.71
C ARG A 62 -6.33 -8.56 6.36
N GLY A 63 -6.77 -9.24 5.31
CA GLY A 63 -6.76 -8.71 3.95
C GLY A 63 -5.50 -9.08 3.20
N SER A 64 -5.18 -8.31 2.17
CA SER A 64 -4.00 -8.60 1.34
C SER A 64 -2.75 -7.99 1.96
N ILE A 65 -1.62 -8.67 1.73
CA ILE A 65 -0.33 -8.18 2.22
C ILE A 65 0.38 -7.41 1.11
N MET A 66 1.06 -6.32 1.53
CA MET A 66 2.01 -5.61 0.69
C MET A 66 3.36 -5.71 1.39
N TRP A 67 4.33 -6.33 0.72
CA TRP A 67 5.65 -6.55 1.31
C TRP A 67 6.46 -5.26 1.32
N TRP A 68 7.24 -5.04 2.40
CA TRP A 68 8.13 -3.89 2.44
C TRP A 68 9.24 -3.99 1.39
N GLY A 69 9.86 -5.16 1.29
CA GLY A 69 10.98 -5.32 0.40
C GLY A 69 12.14 -4.40 0.76
N ALA A 70 12.89 -4.00 -0.25
CA ALA A 70 14.05 -3.12 -0.06
C ALA A 70 13.66 -1.68 -0.32
N ALA A 71 14.31 -0.75 0.40
CA ALA A 71 14.04 0.68 0.21
C ALA A 71 14.29 1.11 -1.23
N SER A 72 15.21 0.46 -1.92
CA SER A 72 15.55 0.81 -3.30
C SER A 72 14.42 0.51 -4.29
N THR A 73 13.40 -0.25 -3.89
CA THR A 73 12.25 -0.55 -4.77
C THR A 73 11.07 0.37 -4.52
N TRP A 74 11.25 1.42 -3.73
CA TRP A 74 10.20 2.38 -3.42
C TRP A 74 10.51 3.74 -4.02
N SER A 75 9.46 4.50 -4.28
CA SER A 75 9.55 5.89 -4.73
C SER A 75 8.55 6.72 -3.94
N PHE A 76 8.94 7.94 -3.57
CA PHE A 76 8.12 8.83 -2.75
C PHE A 76 8.14 10.22 -3.39
N GLU A 77 7.09 10.54 -4.14
CA GLU A 77 7.00 11.82 -4.84
C GLU A 77 5.60 12.39 -4.70
N ASP A 78 5.52 13.65 -4.35
CA ASP A 78 4.25 14.39 -4.32
C ASP A 78 3.19 13.71 -3.45
N GLY A 79 3.64 13.10 -2.35
CA GLY A 79 2.72 12.43 -1.44
C GLY A 79 2.29 11.05 -1.88
N VAL A 80 2.82 10.56 -3.00
CA VAL A 80 2.49 9.22 -3.51
C VAL A 80 3.60 8.27 -3.13
N CYS A 81 3.22 7.14 -2.50
CA CYS A 81 4.15 6.07 -2.14
C CYS A 81 3.99 4.96 -3.17
N SER A 82 5.08 4.62 -3.87
CA SER A 82 5.03 3.65 -4.96
C SER A 82 5.97 2.50 -4.67
N SER A 83 5.45 1.27 -4.76
CA SER A 83 6.21 0.04 -4.56
C SER A 83 6.40 -0.65 -5.91
N TYR A 84 7.63 -1.07 -6.19
CA TYR A 84 7.99 -1.70 -7.46
C TYR A 84 8.59 -3.07 -7.22
N MET A 85 8.55 -3.93 -8.26
CA MET A 85 9.12 -5.27 -8.17
C MET A 85 10.64 -5.26 -8.12
N ASN A 86 11.27 -4.21 -8.68
CA ASN A 86 12.72 -4.12 -8.68
C ASN A 86 13.14 -2.64 -8.72
N GLN A 87 14.46 -2.42 -8.82
CA GLN A 87 15.02 -1.09 -8.70
C GLN A 87 14.87 -0.23 -9.95
N THR A 88 14.42 -0.81 -11.06
CA THR A 88 14.26 -0.02 -12.29
C THR A 88 13.09 0.96 -12.18
N LYS A 89 12.09 0.63 -11.38
CA LYS A 89 10.97 1.53 -11.05
C LYS A 89 10.27 2.06 -12.30
N THR A 90 9.91 1.14 -13.19
CA THR A 90 9.17 1.49 -14.41
C THR A 90 7.71 1.18 -14.22
N ALA A 91 6.87 1.66 -15.15
CA ALA A 91 5.45 1.37 -15.11
C ALA A 91 5.18 -0.14 -15.15
N GLU A 92 6.02 -0.88 -15.87
CA GLU A 92 5.86 -2.33 -15.99
C GLU A 92 6.19 -3.07 -14.71
N THR A 93 6.98 -2.48 -13.82
CA THR A 93 7.36 -3.13 -12.57
C THR A 93 6.59 -2.61 -11.37
N LEU A 94 5.66 -1.69 -11.57
CA LEU A 94 4.86 -1.14 -10.48
C LEU A 94 3.98 -2.21 -9.85
N ILE A 95 4.04 -2.33 -8.52
CA ILE A 95 3.13 -3.19 -7.77
C ILE A 95 1.92 -2.38 -7.34
N MET A 96 2.13 -1.32 -6.57
CA MET A 96 1.05 -0.47 -6.08
C MET A 96 1.57 0.91 -5.74
N ALA A 97 0.81 1.91 -6.10
CA ALA A 97 1.05 3.29 -5.68
C ALA A 97 -0.16 3.76 -4.88
N PHE A 98 0.08 4.52 -3.82
CA PHE A 98 -1.02 4.95 -2.96
C PHE A 98 -0.67 6.26 -2.25
N ARG A 99 -1.71 6.93 -1.78
CA ARG A 99 -1.58 8.08 -0.88
C ARG A 99 -2.06 7.65 0.49
N VAL A 100 -1.33 8.05 1.52
CA VAL A 100 -1.79 7.87 2.89
C VAL A 100 -2.74 9.03 3.18
N LEU A 101 -3.97 8.68 3.53
CA LEU A 101 -4.97 9.69 3.84
C LEU A 101 -4.76 10.16 5.26
N ASP A 102 -4.73 11.47 5.42
CA ASP A 102 -4.46 12.07 6.71
C ASP A 102 -5.77 12.37 7.39
N GLU A 103 -5.94 11.85 8.59
CA GLU A 103 -7.17 12.05 9.33
C GLU A 103 -7.10 13.25 10.23
N GLU A 104 -5.94 13.86 10.36
CA GLU A 104 -5.93 15.01 11.21
C GLU A 104 -6.57 16.16 10.60
#